data_46aa4663574efb3dd3f706192715c1be
#
_entry.id   46aa4663574efb3dd3f706192715c1be
#
_cell.length_a   1.000
_cell.length_b   1.000
_cell.length_c   1.000
_cell.angle_alpha   90.00
_cell.angle_beta   90.00
_cell.angle_gamma   90.00
#
_symmetry.space_group_name_H-M   'P 1'
#
loop_
_entity.id
_entity.type
_entity.pdbx_description
1 polymer ?
#
loop_
_entity_poly.entity_id
_entity_poly.type
_entity_poly.pdbx_seq_one_letter_code
_entity_poly.pdbx_strand_id
1 'polypeptide(L)'
;MEFLKNQNLFSFVYNGRNVWDCDMKKTVRENGEETVTELIFPDGLKVTNVVKKHGENAYEWVNWFENTGKNPTGIISELWDCDCVAPFERDEKKGYTAYEPDRDKVMKVYAPNGSVWSAYEFYADPDLVDGSNFLPYHLTPDQPHQCYQNRGGRSSDLRAPFFNIKREDKGVIFAIGWTGQWRCELDRTDEGVRIRTKIEDTNFRLLPGEKIRTSSVVIMPYTGSVADAQNQWRRLVKQDFSLIGKPGRDDAGIFCAGIWGGMSDAGVKSRIQKIEEYKIPIEDVWMDAGWYGRGNLEWSECGGDWIPNAE
;
A
#
# COMPACT_ATOMS: atom_id res chain seq x y z
N MET A 1 15.87 -6.46 12.90
CA MET A 1 15.24 -5.38 13.70
C MET A 1 16.19 -4.20 14.00
N GLU A 2 17.47 -4.32 13.72
CA GLU A 2 18.45 -3.35 14.22
C GLU A 2 18.19 -1.91 13.77
N PHE A 3 17.83 -1.68 12.50
CA PHE A 3 17.55 -0.32 12.04
C PHE A 3 16.16 0.24 12.48
N LEU A 4 15.20 -0.61 12.85
CA LEU A 4 13.90 -0.16 13.40
C LEU A 4 13.97 0.07 14.93
N LYS A 5 15.01 -0.44 15.60
CA LYS A 5 15.22 -0.18 17.03
C LYS A 5 15.51 1.30 17.22
N ASN A 6 14.91 1.85 18.26
CA ASN A 6 15.07 3.25 18.67
C ASN A 6 14.47 4.28 17.70
N GLN A 7 13.67 3.87 16.72
CA GLN A 7 12.89 4.77 15.89
C GLN A 7 11.43 4.81 16.32
N ASN A 8 10.81 5.94 16.06
CA ASN A 8 9.36 6.05 16.07
C ASN A 8 8.88 5.62 14.67
N LEU A 9 8.06 4.57 14.59
CA LEU A 9 7.66 3.98 13.31
C LEU A 9 6.44 4.65 12.68
N PHE A 10 5.79 5.54 13.39
CA PHE A 10 4.61 6.28 12.98
C PHE A 10 4.62 7.68 13.60
N SER A 11 3.85 8.58 13.05
CA SER A 11 3.64 9.90 13.64
C SER A 11 2.23 10.41 13.32
N PHE A 12 1.75 11.35 14.13
CA PHE A 12 0.49 12.07 13.87
C PHE A 12 0.49 13.41 14.63
N VAL A 13 -0.44 14.25 14.27
CA VAL A 13 -0.71 15.48 15.00
C VAL A 13 -1.90 15.26 15.92
N TYR A 14 -1.71 15.52 17.21
CA TYR A 14 -2.74 15.41 18.24
C TYR A 14 -3.06 16.79 18.82
N ASN A 15 -4.29 17.27 18.61
CA ASN A 15 -4.70 18.63 19.00
C ASN A 15 -3.72 19.73 18.52
N GLY A 16 -3.24 19.62 17.28
CA GLY A 16 -2.33 20.60 16.68
C GLY A 16 -0.86 20.48 17.10
N ARG A 17 -0.47 19.45 17.89
CA ARG A 17 0.91 19.19 18.30
C ARG A 17 1.40 17.86 17.77
N ASN A 18 2.68 17.77 17.42
CA ASN A 18 3.27 16.47 17.07
C ASN A 18 3.12 15.51 18.25
N VAL A 19 2.75 14.26 17.96
CA VAL A 19 2.51 13.23 18.99
C VAL A 19 3.70 13.06 19.93
N TRP A 20 4.91 13.15 19.42
CA TRP A 20 6.13 12.92 20.20
C TRP A 20 6.49 14.09 21.13
N ASP A 21 5.81 15.24 20.96
CA ASP A 21 5.91 16.43 21.82
C ASP A 21 4.76 16.51 22.85
N CYS A 22 3.88 15.52 22.88
CA CYS A 22 2.75 15.46 23.80
C CYS A 22 3.11 14.75 25.11
N ASP A 23 2.44 15.15 26.18
CA ASP A 23 2.50 14.40 27.44
C ASP A 23 1.77 13.08 27.29
N MET A 24 2.52 11.97 27.45
CA MET A 24 1.99 10.62 27.38
C MET A 24 2.88 9.64 28.15
N LYS A 25 2.28 8.54 28.57
CA LYS A 25 3.03 7.39 29.08
C LYS A 25 3.36 6.46 27.93
N LYS A 26 4.65 6.23 27.68
CA LYS A 26 5.14 5.25 26.67
C LYS A 26 5.62 4.00 27.37
N THR A 27 5.18 2.82 26.89
CA THR A 27 5.70 1.52 27.31
C THR A 27 6.04 0.68 26.08
N VAL A 28 7.11 -0.09 26.18
CA VAL A 28 7.54 -1.03 25.13
C VAL A 28 7.68 -2.41 25.73
N ARG A 29 7.12 -3.42 25.07
CA ARG A 29 7.19 -4.82 25.47
C ARG A 29 7.65 -5.65 24.27
N GLU A 30 8.61 -6.52 24.48
CA GLU A 30 9.07 -7.49 23.50
C GLU A 30 8.61 -8.89 23.92
N ASN A 31 7.99 -9.63 23.00
CA ASN A 31 7.50 -10.97 23.21
C ASN A 31 7.82 -11.83 21.98
N GLY A 32 8.99 -12.46 21.98
CA GLY A 32 9.46 -13.27 20.86
C GLY A 32 9.65 -12.45 19.58
N GLU A 33 8.84 -12.73 18.57
CA GLU A 33 8.90 -12.03 17.27
C GLU A 33 8.03 -10.78 17.20
N GLU A 34 7.40 -10.40 18.30
CA GLU A 34 6.49 -9.26 18.38
C GLU A 34 7.02 -8.19 19.34
N THR A 35 6.97 -6.93 18.92
CA THR A 35 7.25 -5.78 19.76
C THR A 35 6.02 -4.90 19.81
N VAL A 36 5.54 -4.61 21.02
CA VAL A 36 4.36 -3.79 21.27
C VAL A 36 4.76 -2.50 21.95
N THR A 37 4.48 -1.36 21.32
CA THR A 37 4.63 -0.03 21.90
C THR A 37 3.25 0.54 22.21
N GLU A 38 3.03 0.94 23.45
CA GLU A 38 1.77 1.60 23.87
C GLU A 38 2.06 3.05 24.29
N LEU A 39 1.25 3.98 23.77
CA LEU A 39 1.18 5.37 24.18
C LEU A 39 -0.18 5.60 24.85
N ILE A 40 -0.19 6.11 26.07
CA ILE A 40 -1.40 6.40 26.84
C ILE A 40 -1.41 7.89 27.18
N PHE A 41 -2.42 8.59 26.69
CA PHE A 41 -2.62 10.01 26.87
C PHE A 41 -3.55 10.29 28.07
N PRO A 42 -3.42 11.47 28.72
CA PRO A 42 -4.20 11.81 29.88
C PRO A 42 -5.72 11.86 29.66
N ASP A 43 -6.18 12.13 28.45
CA ASP A 43 -7.58 12.21 28.08
C ASP A 43 -8.21 10.85 27.68
N GLY A 44 -7.41 9.77 27.71
CA GLY A 44 -7.88 8.41 27.44
C GLY A 44 -7.59 7.90 26.02
N LEU A 45 -6.97 8.67 25.16
CA LEU A 45 -6.45 8.12 23.91
C LEU A 45 -5.36 7.11 24.23
N LYS A 46 -5.50 5.91 23.70
CA LYS A 46 -4.49 4.85 23.71
C LYS A 46 -4.08 4.53 22.28
N VAL A 47 -2.78 4.58 22.01
CA VAL A 47 -2.22 4.15 20.72
C VAL A 47 -1.32 2.94 20.95
N THR A 48 -1.54 1.88 20.19
CA THR A 48 -0.77 0.64 20.26
C THR A 48 -0.16 0.33 18.90
N ASN A 49 1.14 0.43 18.79
CA ASN A 49 1.90 -0.03 17.62
C ASN A 49 2.35 -1.48 17.88
N VAL A 50 1.99 -2.38 16.98
CA VAL A 50 2.36 -3.79 17.05
C VAL A 50 3.25 -4.10 15.86
N VAL A 51 4.51 -4.41 16.12
CA VAL A 51 5.51 -4.82 15.12
C VAL A 51 5.69 -6.32 15.19
N LYS A 52 5.52 -7.00 14.06
CA LYS A 52 5.75 -8.45 13.90
C LYS A 52 6.93 -8.67 12.98
N LYS A 53 7.76 -9.65 13.34
CA LYS A 53 8.80 -10.15 12.45
C LYS A 53 8.25 -11.27 11.57
N HIS A 54 8.59 -11.23 10.29
CA HIS A 54 8.28 -12.25 9.29
C HIS A 54 9.58 -12.81 8.70
N GLY A 55 9.77 -14.12 8.80
CA GLY A 55 10.98 -14.76 8.32
C GLY A 55 12.25 -14.17 8.96
N GLU A 56 13.29 -13.99 8.15
CA GLU A 56 14.59 -13.54 8.65
C GLU A 56 14.71 -12.03 8.79
N ASN A 57 14.14 -11.26 7.84
CA ASN A 57 14.45 -9.84 7.65
C ASN A 57 13.23 -8.95 7.35
N ALA A 58 12.01 -9.46 7.34
CA ALA A 58 10.84 -8.64 7.11
C ALA A 58 10.11 -8.28 8.41
N TYR A 59 9.50 -7.12 8.44
CA TYR A 59 8.75 -6.60 9.59
C TYR A 59 7.45 -6.00 9.10
N GLU A 60 6.37 -6.27 9.81
CA GLU A 60 5.05 -5.70 9.60
C GLU A 60 4.63 -4.94 10.85
N TRP A 61 3.96 -3.80 10.68
CA TRP A 61 3.30 -3.14 11.81
C TRP A 61 1.97 -2.55 11.44
N VAL A 62 1.13 -2.43 12.47
CA VAL A 62 -0.16 -1.76 12.45
C VAL A 62 -0.26 -0.89 13.69
N ASN A 63 -0.85 0.29 13.56
CA ASN A 63 -1.14 1.16 14.69
C ASN A 63 -2.63 1.09 15.02
N TRP A 64 -2.96 0.83 16.27
CA TRP A 64 -4.31 0.82 16.79
C TRP A 64 -4.55 2.06 17.63
N PHE A 65 -5.66 2.71 17.41
CA PHE A 65 -6.11 3.88 18.16
C PHE A 65 -7.39 3.50 18.88
N GLU A 66 -7.44 3.73 20.19
CA GLU A 66 -8.57 3.36 21.03
C GLU A 66 -8.87 4.51 22.00
N ASN A 67 -10.13 4.87 22.13
CA ASN A 67 -10.59 5.78 23.16
C ASN A 67 -11.04 5.00 24.40
N THR A 68 -10.20 4.97 25.42
CA THR A 68 -10.47 4.34 26.72
C THR A 68 -11.10 5.32 27.73
N GLY A 69 -11.26 6.60 27.33
CA GLY A 69 -11.83 7.67 28.13
C GLY A 69 -13.36 7.71 28.09
N LYS A 70 -13.94 8.69 28.80
CA LYS A 70 -15.38 8.90 28.88
C LYS A 70 -15.88 10.01 27.93
N ASN A 71 -14.99 10.76 27.34
CA ASN A 71 -15.28 11.86 26.42
C ASN A 71 -14.64 11.56 25.05
N PRO A 72 -15.09 12.21 23.95
CA PRO A 72 -14.38 12.14 22.69
C PRO A 72 -12.92 12.54 22.85
N THR A 73 -12.02 11.88 22.13
CA THR A 73 -10.60 12.23 22.11
C THR A 73 -10.37 13.60 21.51
N GLY A 74 -9.17 14.13 21.66
CA GLY A 74 -8.66 15.21 20.83
C GLY A 74 -8.68 14.86 19.33
N ILE A 75 -8.45 15.86 18.49
CA ILE A 75 -8.37 15.69 17.04
C ILE A 75 -7.04 14.99 16.69
N ILE A 76 -7.16 13.88 15.94
CA ILE A 76 -6.05 13.16 15.33
C ILE A 76 -6.00 13.56 13.86
N SER A 77 -4.88 14.12 13.41
CA SER A 77 -4.69 14.53 12.03
C SER A 77 -3.27 14.23 11.54
N GLU A 78 -3.02 14.38 10.26
CA GLU A 78 -1.70 14.08 9.65
C GLU A 78 -1.13 12.75 10.14
N LEU A 79 -1.94 11.70 10.09
CA LEU A 79 -1.57 10.38 10.58
C LEU A 79 -0.71 9.64 9.55
N TRP A 80 0.58 9.53 9.85
CA TRP A 80 1.53 8.73 9.09
C TRP A 80 1.66 7.34 9.69
N ASP A 81 1.17 6.35 8.96
CA ASP A 81 1.17 4.93 9.34
C ASP A 81 2.59 4.37 9.42
N CYS A 82 3.45 4.88 8.53
CA CYS A 82 4.89 4.72 8.53
C CYS A 82 5.56 6.09 8.62
N ASP A 83 6.54 6.20 9.50
CA ASP A 83 7.44 7.34 9.60
C ASP A 83 8.76 6.85 10.17
N CYS A 84 9.62 6.31 9.31
CA CYS A 84 10.89 5.74 9.72
C CYS A 84 12.01 6.10 8.75
N VAL A 85 13.26 5.95 9.17
CA VAL A 85 14.45 6.19 8.35
C VAL A 85 15.09 4.84 8.01
N ALA A 86 15.16 4.52 6.72
CA ALA A 86 15.98 3.43 6.21
C ALA A 86 17.43 3.93 6.09
N PRO A 87 18.41 3.29 6.77
CA PRO A 87 19.77 3.78 6.79
C PRO A 87 20.47 3.48 5.46
N PHE A 88 20.95 4.54 4.82
CA PHE A 88 21.79 4.49 3.64
C PHE A 88 22.94 5.46 3.79
N GLU A 89 24.09 5.10 3.28
CA GLU A 89 25.22 5.99 3.27
C GLU A 89 24.92 7.28 2.48
N ARG A 90 25.48 8.38 2.97
CA ARG A 90 25.29 9.67 2.32
C ARG A 90 25.99 9.68 0.97
N ASP A 91 25.29 10.18 -0.03
CA ASP A 91 25.85 10.47 -1.32
C ASP A 91 26.24 11.95 -1.36
N GLU A 92 27.52 12.26 -1.47
CA GLU A 92 28.03 13.62 -1.46
C GLU A 92 28.05 14.28 -2.84
N LYS A 93 27.92 13.48 -3.90
CA LYS A 93 27.96 13.97 -5.28
C LYS A 93 26.62 14.52 -5.71
N LYS A 94 26.65 15.68 -6.37
CA LYS A 94 25.50 16.34 -7.00
C LYS A 94 25.55 16.18 -8.52
N GLY A 95 24.39 16.26 -9.16
CA GLY A 95 24.30 16.34 -10.61
C GLY A 95 24.68 15.06 -11.35
N TYR A 96 24.23 13.90 -10.88
CA TYR A 96 24.44 12.63 -11.58
C TYR A 96 23.80 12.66 -12.98
N THR A 97 24.57 12.27 -13.98
CA THR A 97 24.07 12.07 -15.34
C THR A 97 23.88 10.58 -15.64
N ALA A 98 23.10 10.27 -16.68
CA ALA A 98 22.85 8.89 -17.10
C ALA A 98 24.13 8.13 -17.54
N TYR A 99 25.20 8.85 -17.83
CA TYR A 99 26.44 8.31 -18.38
C TYR A 99 27.60 8.18 -17.38
N GLU A 100 27.35 8.47 -16.10
CA GLU A 100 28.43 8.41 -15.11
C GLU A 100 28.76 6.99 -14.66
N PRO A 101 30.06 6.68 -14.48
CA PRO A 101 30.53 5.36 -14.04
C PRO A 101 30.02 4.99 -12.62
N ASP A 102 29.77 5.99 -11.76
CA ASP A 102 29.28 5.79 -10.38
C ASP A 102 27.75 5.72 -10.26
N ARG A 103 27.07 5.45 -11.37
CA ARG A 103 25.60 5.36 -11.40
C ARG A 103 25.01 4.39 -10.38
N ASP A 104 25.76 3.36 -9.98
CA ASP A 104 25.30 2.41 -8.96
C ASP A 104 25.26 3.01 -7.54
N LYS A 105 25.99 4.10 -7.31
CA LYS A 105 25.97 4.82 -6.03
C LYS A 105 24.79 5.77 -5.88
N VAL A 106 24.04 6.03 -6.95
CA VAL A 106 22.84 6.85 -6.88
C VAL A 106 21.72 6.07 -6.19
N MET A 107 21.01 6.74 -5.31
CA MET A 107 19.80 6.17 -4.69
C MET A 107 18.74 5.95 -5.75
N LYS A 108 18.32 4.71 -5.93
CA LYS A 108 17.32 4.28 -6.90
C LYS A 108 16.02 3.97 -6.17
N VAL A 109 14.90 4.44 -6.70
CA VAL A 109 13.55 4.15 -6.21
C VAL A 109 12.77 3.44 -7.31
N TYR A 110 12.43 2.20 -7.10
CA TYR A 110 11.53 1.45 -7.96
C TYR A 110 10.11 1.61 -7.41
N ALA A 111 9.27 2.33 -8.13
CA ALA A 111 7.87 2.58 -7.83
C ALA A 111 7.01 2.06 -9.00
N PRO A 112 6.62 0.78 -8.99
CA PRO A 112 5.90 0.17 -10.10
C PRO A 112 4.58 0.87 -10.39
N ASN A 113 4.23 0.94 -11.67
CA ASN A 113 2.91 1.38 -12.09
C ASN A 113 1.84 0.40 -11.58
N GLY A 114 0.71 0.94 -11.22
CA GLY A 114 -0.49 0.19 -10.92
C GLY A 114 -1.33 -0.08 -12.16
N SER A 115 -2.62 -0.31 -11.96
CA SER A 115 -3.57 -0.40 -13.05
C SER A 115 -4.02 1.00 -13.49
N VAL A 116 -3.96 1.26 -14.79
CA VAL A 116 -4.54 2.45 -15.40
C VAL A 116 -5.74 2.00 -16.20
N TRP A 117 -6.90 2.49 -15.82
CA TRP A 117 -8.16 1.99 -16.39
C TRP A 117 -8.53 2.64 -17.71
N SER A 118 -8.10 3.86 -18.00
CA SER A 118 -8.42 4.52 -19.26
C SER A 118 -7.18 4.75 -20.12
N ALA A 119 -7.32 4.52 -21.42
CA ALA A 119 -6.27 4.83 -22.39
C ALA A 119 -5.92 6.33 -22.40
N TYR A 120 -6.90 7.18 -22.09
CA TYR A 120 -6.70 8.63 -22.03
C TYR A 120 -5.82 9.04 -20.85
N GLU A 121 -6.07 8.49 -19.65
CA GLU A 121 -5.21 8.71 -18.48
C GLU A 121 -3.81 8.13 -18.70
N PHE A 122 -3.74 6.98 -19.37
CA PHE A 122 -2.47 6.34 -19.73
C PHE A 122 -1.62 7.25 -20.63
N TYR A 123 -2.20 7.90 -21.63
CA TYR A 123 -1.49 8.80 -22.52
C TYR A 123 -1.27 10.20 -21.94
N ALA A 124 -2.04 10.59 -20.94
CA ALA A 124 -1.89 11.89 -20.28
C ALA A 124 -0.77 11.95 -19.25
N ASP A 125 -0.32 10.80 -18.74
CA ASP A 125 0.79 10.71 -17.79
C ASP A 125 2.01 10.07 -18.49
N PRO A 126 3.00 10.88 -18.93
CA PRO A 126 4.17 10.37 -19.62
C PRO A 126 4.98 9.38 -18.78
N ASP A 127 4.92 9.46 -17.45
CA ASP A 127 5.58 8.50 -16.55
C ASP A 127 4.93 7.11 -16.60
N LEU A 128 3.67 7.03 -16.98
CA LEU A 128 2.93 5.77 -17.16
C LEU A 128 3.11 5.17 -18.57
N VAL A 129 3.33 6.01 -19.57
CA VAL A 129 3.46 5.59 -20.99
C VAL A 129 4.77 4.86 -21.26
N ASP A 130 5.83 5.18 -20.52
CA ASP A 130 7.18 4.75 -20.84
C ASP A 130 7.49 3.28 -20.43
N GLY A 131 6.50 2.50 -20.05
CA GLY A 131 6.71 1.10 -19.67
C GLY A 131 7.78 0.92 -18.57
N SER A 132 8.04 1.98 -17.85
CA SER A 132 9.19 2.16 -16.96
C SER A 132 9.07 1.47 -15.61
N ASN A 133 8.15 0.49 -15.49
CA ASN A 133 8.07 -0.37 -14.29
C ASN A 133 9.42 -0.97 -13.87
N PHE A 134 10.36 -1.01 -14.80
CA PHE A 134 11.70 -1.55 -14.59
C PHE A 134 12.78 -0.47 -14.47
N LEU A 135 12.47 0.79 -14.77
CA LEU A 135 13.41 1.90 -14.63
C LEU A 135 13.21 2.57 -13.26
N PRO A 136 14.29 2.75 -12.50
CA PRO A 136 14.18 3.43 -11.21
C PRO A 136 14.13 4.94 -11.38
N TYR A 137 13.39 5.61 -10.49
CA TYR A 137 13.59 7.02 -10.21
C TYR A 137 14.86 7.22 -9.40
N HIS A 138 15.47 8.39 -9.51
CA HIS A 138 16.67 8.73 -8.75
C HIS A 138 16.33 9.73 -7.64
N LEU A 139 16.67 9.38 -6.43
CA LEU A 139 16.55 10.28 -5.26
C LEU A 139 17.94 10.86 -4.99
N THR A 140 18.20 12.06 -5.49
CA THR A 140 19.52 12.71 -5.48
C THR A 140 19.58 13.84 -4.47
N PRO A 141 20.78 14.36 -4.12
CA PRO A 141 20.89 15.57 -3.31
C PRO A 141 20.21 16.81 -3.92
N ASP A 142 20.09 16.86 -5.25
CA ASP A 142 19.43 17.96 -5.97
C ASP A 142 17.91 17.77 -6.07
N GLN A 143 17.45 16.52 -5.96
CA GLN A 143 16.05 16.12 -5.91
C GLN A 143 15.82 15.23 -4.68
N PRO A 144 15.89 15.78 -3.47
CA PRO A 144 15.90 15.00 -2.24
C PRO A 144 14.53 14.49 -1.80
N HIS A 145 13.47 14.88 -2.49
CA HIS A 145 12.09 14.54 -2.15
C HIS A 145 11.39 13.88 -3.33
N GLN A 146 10.64 12.81 -3.05
CA GLN A 146 9.70 12.19 -3.99
C GLN A 146 8.38 11.91 -3.29
N CYS A 147 7.28 12.13 -4.01
CA CYS A 147 5.96 11.89 -3.52
C CYS A 147 5.20 10.99 -4.52
N TYR A 148 4.60 9.93 -4.01
CA TYR A 148 3.76 9.00 -4.75
C TYR A 148 2.39 8.94 -4.10
N GLN A 149 1.37 8.92 -4.94
CA GLN A 149 -0.02 8.78 -4.50
C GLN A 149 -0.80 8.02 -5.56
N ASN A 150 -1.91 7.46 -5.19
CA ASN A 150 -2.88 6.92 -6.13
C ASN A 150 -4.13 7.82 -6.20
N ARG A 151 -5.01 7.53 -7.15
CA ARG A 151 -6.26 8.25 -7.37
C ARG A 151 -7.43 7.27 -7.38
N GLY A 152 -8.65 7.78 -7.37
CA GLY A 152 -9.86 6.98 -7.57
C GLY A 152 -10.18 6.00 -6.43
N GLY A 153 -9.56 6.15 -5.26
CA GLY A 153 -9.87 5.33 -4.08
C GLY A 153 -9.44 3.86 -4.16
N ARG A 154 -8.61 3.49 -5.13
CA ARG A 154 -8.09 2.12 -5.30
C ARG A 154 -6.61 2.07 -4.96
N SER A 155 -6.19 1.02 -4.26
CA SER A 155 -4.82 0.88 -3.78
C SER A 155 -3.76 0.81 -4.88
N SER A 156 -4.10 0.25 -6.03
CA SER A 156 -3.18 0.05 -7.15
C SER A 156 -3.55 0.86 -8.39
N ASP A 157 -4.30 1.94 -8.24
CA ASP A 157 -4.50 2.92 -9.31
C ASP A 157 -3.19 3.70 -9.52
N LEU A 158 -2.86 4.19 -10.68
CA LEU A 158 -1.60 4.86 -11.04
C LEU A 158 -0.32 4.15 -10.57
N ARG A 159 -0.17 3.89 -9.28
CA ARG A 159 1.01 3.25 -8.67
C ARG A 159 0.61 2.03 -7.84
N ALA A 160 1.39 0.98 -7.93
CA ALA A 160 1.25 -0.17 -7.02
C ALA A 160 1.76 0.21 -5.61
N PRO A 161 1.14 -0.32 -4.53
CA PRO A 161 1.50 0.01 -3.16
C PRO A 161 2.79 -0.71 -2.69
N PHE A 162 3.75 -0.87 -3.59
CA PHE A 162 5.02 -1.58 -3.36
C PHE A 162 6.18 -0.74 -3.87
N PHE A 163 7.20 -0.59 -3.06
CA PHE A 163 8.37 0.24 -3.39
C PHE A 163 9.65 -0.50 -3.07
N ASN A 164 10.71 -0.20 -3.81
CA ASN A 164 12.04 -0.68 -3.50
C ASN A 164 13.03 0.48 -3.60
N ILE A 165 13.67 0.80 -2.50
CA ILE A 165 14.78 1.77 -2.45
C ILE A 165 16.07 0.97 -2.47
N LYS A 166 17.00 1.34 -3.36
CA LYS A 166 18.28 0.64 -3.50
C LYS A 166 19.42 1.63 -3.72
N ARG A 167 20.53 1.34 -3.06
CA ARG A 167 21.83 1.95 -3.34
C ARG A 167 22.91 0.88 -3.24
N GLU A 168 23.76 0.77 -4.26
CA GLU A 168 24.81 -0.25 -4.36
C GLU A 168 24.21 -1.66 -4.15
N ASP A 169 24.69 -2.39 -3.17
CA ASP A 169 24.21 -3.75 -2.83
C ASP A 169 23.15 -3.79 -1.73
N LYS A 170 22.80 -2.64 -1.13
CA LYS A 170 21.80 -2.53 -0.06
C LYS A 170 20.48 -1.98 -0.57
N GLY A 171 19.39 -2.49 -0.04
CA GLY A 171 18.07 -1.98 -0.37
C GLY A 171 17.03 -2.27 0.69
N VAL A 172 15.87 -1.68 0.48
CA VAL A 172 14.68 -1.87 1.32
C VAL A 172 13.46 -1.96 0.42
N ILE A 173 12.74 -3.08 0.46
CA ILE A 173 11.40 -3.19 -0.10
C ILE A 173 10.41 -2.83 1.00
N PHE A 174 9.38 -2.04 0.68
CA PHE A 174 8.27 -1.78 1.60
C PHE A 174 6.94 -1.76 0.85
N ALA A 175 5.87 -2.01 1.59
CA ALA A 175 4.50 -2.05 1.06
C ALA A 175 3.52 -1.36 1.99
N ILE A 176 2.45 -0.83 1.38
CA ILE A 176 1.33 -0.17 2.05
C ILE A 176 0.13 -1.09 1.97
N GLY A 177 -0.26 -1.69 3.10
CA GLY A 177 -1.39 -2.62 3.21
C GLY A 177 -2.72 -1.90 3.41
N TRP A 178 -3.11 -1.08 2.44
CA TRP A 178 -4.37 -0.36 2.40
C TRP A 178 -5.08 -0.58 1.08
N THR A 179 -6.38 -0.81 1.11
CA THR A 179 -7.18 -1.10 -0.10
C THR A 179 -7.65 0.15 -0.84
N GLY A 180 -7.64 1.29 -0.17
CA GLY A 180 -8.06 2.58 -0.70
C GLY A 180 -6.90 3.48 -1.09
N GLN A 181 -7.15 4.78 -1.10
CA GLN A 181 -6.20 5.82 -1.47
C GLN A 181 -5.14 6.02 -0.38
N TRP A 182 -3.91 6.12 -0.79
CA TRP A 182 -2.74 6.32 0.07
C TRP A 182 -1.77 7.32 -0.53
N ARG A 183 -0.87 7.82 0.31
CA ARG A 183 0.26 8.68 -0.06
C ARG A 183 1.55 8.13 0.53
N CYS A 184 2.62 8.20 -0.25
CA CYS A 184 3.97 7.84 0.16
C CYS A 184 4.91 9.01 -0.13
N GLU A 185 5.71 9.39 0.84
CA GLU A 185 6.77 10.39 0.69
C GLU A 185 8.12 9.80 1.07
N LEU A 186 9.11 10.09 0.24
CA LEU A 186 10.49 9.68 0.43
C LEU A 186 11.36 10.93 0.49
N ASP A 187 12.05 11.10 1.60
CA ASP A 187 12.93 12.25 1.82
C ASP A 187 14.35 11.78 2.11
N ARG A 188 15.32 12.30 1.37
CA ARG A 188 16.73 12.10 1.74
C ARG A 188 17.04 12.86 3.02
N THR A 189 17.71 12.17 3.93
CA THR A 189 18.22 12.72 5.19
C THR A 189 19.72 12.47 5.30
N ASP A 190 20.36 13.02 6.30
CA ASP A 190 21.78 12.73 6.59
C ASP A 190 21.99 11.27 7.05
N GLU A 191 20.95 10.60 7.54
CA GLU A 191 20.99 9.24 8.07
C GLU A 191 20.55 8.19 7.03
N GLY A 192 19.94 8.63 5.91
CA GLY A 192 19.44 7.73 4.87
C GLY A 192 18.23 8.26 4.13
N VAL A 193 17.17 7.45 4.03
CA VAL A 193 15.90 7.85 3.43
C VAL A 193 14.78 7.73 4.45
N ARG A 194 14.13 8.84 4.76
CA ARG A 194 12.89 8.83 5.53
C ARG A 194 11.76 8.35 4.65
N ILE A 195 11.08 7.32 5.09
CA ILE A 195 9.93 6.71 4.44
C ILE A 195 8.69 7.10 5.24
N ARG A 196 7.74 7.77 4.60
CA ARG A 196 6.45 8.10 5.20
C ARG A 196 5.31 7.60 4.34
N THR A 197 4.36 6.92 4.94
CA THR A 197 3.12 6.48 4.27
C THR A 197 1.92 6.83 5.13
N LYS A 198 0.80 7.22 4.48
CA LYS A 198 -0.45 7.54 5.17
C LYS A 198 -1.68 7.21 4.33
N ILE A 199 -2.80 7.01 4.99
CA ILE A 199 -4.14 7.21 4.42
C ILE A 199 -4.33 8.72 4.31
N GLU A 200 -4.70 9.23 3.13
CA GLU A 200 -4.86 10.66 2.92
C GLU A 200 -6.03 11.25 3.74
N ASP A 201 -5.95 12.54 3.99
CA ASP A 201 -6.99 13.38 4.61
C ASP A 201 -7.50 12.91 5.97
N THR A 202 -6.62 12.25 6.76
CA THR A 202 -6.97 11.84 8.12
C THR A 202 -7.15 13.06 9.02
N ASN A 203 -8.39 13.27 9.48
CA ASN A 203 -8.75 14.31 10.44
C ASN A 203 -10.02 13.85 11.19
N PHE A 204 -9.84 13.27 12.36
CA PHE A 204 -10.94 12.66 13.13
C PHE A 204 -10.69 12.69 14.62
N ARG A 205 -11.73 12.32 15.38
CA ARG A 205 -11.67 12.00 16.81
C ARG A 205 -12.38 10.68 17.06
N LEU A 206 -12.02 10.00 18.13
CA LEU A 206 -12.70 8.77 18.55
C LEU A 206 -13.70 9.08 19.64
N LEU A 207 -14.91 8.55 19.51
CA LEU A 207 -15.91 8.53 20.57
C LEU A 207 -15.53 7.51 21.67
N PRO A 208 -16.06 7.63 22.88
CA PRO A 208 -15.77 6.66 23.95
C PRO A 208 -16.01 5.21 23.51
N GLY A 209 -15.02 4.36 23.71
CA GLY A 209 -15.06 2.95 23.33
C GLY A 209 -14.76 2.65 21.86
N GLU A 210 -14.60 3.66 21.01
CA GLU A 210 -14.20 3.42 19.62
C GLU A 210 -12.75 2.97 19.52
N LYS A 211 -12.53 2.02 18.61
CA LYS A 211 -11.22 1.47 18.27
C LYS A 211 -11.08 1.33 16.77
N ILE A 212 -10.01 1.87 16.22
CA ILE A 212 -9.67 1.79 14.80
C ILE A 212 -8.22 1.34 14.62
N ARG A 213 -7.88 0.94 13.40
CA ARG A 213 -6.51 0.65 13.02
C ARG A 213 -6.10 1.45 11.78
N THR A 214 -4.80 1.65 11.62
CA THR A 214 -4.20 2.19 10.40
C THR A 214 -4.05 1.13 9.31
N SER A 215 -3.48 1.52 8.17
CA SER A 215 -2.94 0.56 7.21
C SER A 215 -1.88 -0.33 7.88
N SER A 216 -1.67 -1.52 7.33
CA SER A 216 -0.47 -2.31 7.61
C SER A 216 0.69 -1.78 6.80
N VAL A 217 1.87 -1.74 7.38
CA VAL A 217 3.12 -1.42 6.68
C VAL A 217 4.05 -2.61 6.80
N VAL A 218 4.59 -3.05 5.67
CA VAL A 218 5.58 -4.13 5.64
C VAL A 218 6.88 -3.57 5.09
N ILE A 219 8.00 -3.87 5.75
CA ILE A 219 9.32 -3.44 5.33
C ILE A 219 10.29 -4.62 5.36
N MET A 220 11.10 -4.76 4.30
CA MET A 220 12.07 -5.83 4.14
C MET A 220 13.41 -5.26 3.66
N PRO A 221 14.37 -5.00 4.56
CA PRO A 221 15.73 -4.69 4.17
C PRO A 221 16.41 -5.91 3.52
N TYR A 222 17.30 -5.67 2.58
CA TYR A 222 18.03 -6.72 1.89
C TYR A 222 19.43 -6.27 1.46
N THR A 223 20.26 -7.24 1.13
CA THR A 223 21.56 -7.06 0.48
C THR A 223 21.59 -7.91 -0.80
N GLY A 224 22.17 -7.39 -1.87
CA GLY A 224 22.30 -8.11 -3.14
C GLY A 224 21.53 -7.46 -4.29
N SER A 225 21.13 -8.27 -5.28
CA SER A 225 20.47 -7.78 -6.49
C SER A 225 18.98 -7.46 -6.26
N VAL A 226 18.42 -6.60 -7.12
CA VAL A 226 16.96 -6.33 -7.15
C VAL A 226 16.18 -7.61 -7.43
N ALA A 227 16.67 -8.47 -8.33
CA ALA A 227 16.00 -9.71 -8.69
C ALA A 227 15.90 -10.68 -7.50
N ASP A 228 16.98 -10.83 -6.73
CA ASP A 228 16.99 -11.67 -5.54
C ASP A 228 16.04 -11.12 -4.46
N ALA A 229 16.07 -9.81 -4.26
CA ALA A 229 15.17 -9.14 -3.33
C ALA A 229 13.69 -9.30 -3.72
N GLN A 230 13.37 -9.15 -5.00
CA GLN A 230 12.01 -9.39 -5.50
C GLN A 230 11.58 -10.86 -5.34
N ASN A 231 12.51 -11.81 -5.47
CA ASN A 231 12.23 -13.22 -5.22
C ASN A 231 12.00 -13.50 -3.72
N GLN A 232 12.77 -12.86 -2.84
CA GLN A 232 12.52 -12.91 -1.39
C GLN A 232 11.16 -12.32 -1.04
N TRP A 233 10.82 -11.15 -1.61
CA TRP A 233 9.53 -10.50 -1.43
C TRP A 233 8.36 -11.38 -1.87
N ARG A 234 8.44 -12.00 -3.05
CA ARG A 234 7.40 -12.93 -3.53
C ARG A 234 7.21 -14.13 -2.61
N ARG A 235 8.30 -14.69 -2.07
CA ARG A 235 8.22 -15.77 -1.09
C ARG A 235 7.55 -15.31 0.21
N LEU A 236 7.93 -14.16 0.73
CA LEU A 236 7.32 -13.56 1.91
C LEU A 236 5.80 -13.37 1.72
N VAL A 237 5.39 -12.72 0.61
CA VAL A 237 3.97 -12.51 0.32
C VAL A 237 3.21 -13.82 0.21
N LYS A 238 3.78 -14.82 -0.47
CA LYS A 238 3.16 -16.14 -0.61
C LYS A 238 2.99 -16.85 0.73
N GLN A 239 3.99 -16.80 1.60
CA GLN A 239 4.00 -17.55 2.87
C GLN A 239 3.13 -16.88 3.94
N ASP A 240 3.23 -15.57 4.09
CA ASP A 240 2.69 -14.88 5.25
C ASP A 240 1.42 -14.08 4.96
N PHE A 241 1.25 -13.56 3.74
CA PHE A 241 0.14 -12.68 3.38
C PHE A 241 -0.89 -13.33 2.43
N SER A 242 -0.45 -14.24 1.57
CA SER A 242 -1.38 -14.93 0.65
C SER A 242 -2.29 -15.91 1.39
N LEU A 243 -3.56 -15.93 0.99
CA LEU A 243 -4.51 -16.93 1.44
C LEU A 243 -4.41 -18.24 0.64
N ILE A 244 -3.72 -18.23 -0.50
CA ILE A 244 -3.56 -19.41 -1.37
C ILE A 244 -2.77 -20.49 -0.64
N GLY A 245 -3.30 -21.71 -0.62
CA GLY A 245 -2.70 -22.86 0.07
C GLY A 245 -2.91 -22.86 1.59
N LYS A 246 -3.75 -21.94 2.12
CA LYS A 246 -4.23 -22.00 3.51
C LYS A 246 -5.45 -22.90 3.59
N PRO A 247 -5.76 -23.50 4.77
CA PRO A 247 -6.96 -24.35 4.91
C PRO A 247 -8.23 -23.65 4.44
N GLY A 248 -8.97 -24.30 3.52
CA GLY A 248 -10.17 -23.78 2.88
C GLY A 248 -9.91 -22.77 1.75
N ARG A 249 -8.66 -22.63 1.29
CA ARG A 249 -8.23 -21.76 0.17
C ARG A 249 -7.19 -22.48 -0.68
N ASP A 250 -7.59 -23.61 -1.27
CA ASP A 250 -6.67 -24.46 -2.03
C ASP A 250 -6.41 -23.92 -3.45
N ASP A 251 -7.23 -22.96 -3.91
CA ASP A 251 -7.22 -22.47 -5.29
C ASP A 251 -6.37 -21.22 -5.46
N ALA A 252 -5.68 -21.16 -6.58
CA ALA A 252 -4.93 -19.97 -7.02
C ALA A 252 -5.84 -18.80 -7.48
N GLY A 253 -7.13 -18.97 -7.40
CA GLY A 253 -8.18 -18.11 -7.92
C GLY A 253 -9.02 -18.85 -8.95
N ILE A 254 -10.23 -18.36 -9.16
CA ILE A 254 -11.18 -18.90 -10.12
C ILE A 254 -10.74 -18.48 -11.54
N PHE A 255 -10.70 -19.43 -12.47
CA PHE A 255 -10.48 -19.12 -13.88
C PHE A 255 -11.79 -18.57 -14.48
N CYS A 256 -11.91 -17.25 -14.52
CA CYS A 256 -13.13 -16.54 -14.85
C CYS A 256 -13.08 -15.95 -16.27
N ALA A 257 -14.19 -16.08 -17.02
CA ALA A 257 -14.41 -15.32 -18.25
C ALA A 257 -15.16 -14.02 -17.93
N GLY A 258 -14.55 -12.87 -18.28
CA GLY A 258 -15.23 -11.59 -18.25
C GLY A 258 -16.20 -11.46 -19.43
N ILE A 259 -17.47 -11.18 -19.16
CA ILE A 259 -18.46 -10.81 -20.16
C ILE A 259 -18.73 -9.31 -20.00
N TRP A 260 -18.40 -8.55 -21.05
CA TRP A 260 -18.61 -7.11 -21.06
C TRP A 260 -20.10 -6.77 -20.87
N GLY A 261 -20.38 -5.68 -20.16
CA GLY A 261 -21.73 -5.24 -19.84
C GLY A 261 -22.59 -4.85 -21.05
N GLY A 262 -23.89 -4.65 -20.81
CA GLY A 262 -24.86 -4.30 -21.84
C GLY A 262 -25.22 -5.43 -22.81
N MET A 263 -24.90 -6.66 -22.46
CA MET A 263 -25.22 -7.83 -23.28
C MET A 263 -26.59 -8.38 -22.87
N SER A 264 -27.43 -8.71 -23.88
CA SER A 264 -28.71 -9.36 -23.63
C SER A 264 -28.54 -10.76 -23.03
N ASP A 265 -29.58 -11.24 -22.36
CA ASP A 265 -29.68 -12.62 -21.84
C ASP A 265 -29.30 -13.68 -22.90
N ALA A 266 -29.84 -13.55 -24.11
CA ALA A 266 -29.51 -14.43 -25.23
C ALA A 266 -28.02 -14.36 -25.60
N GLY A 267 -27.40 -13.20 -25.54
CA GLY A 267 -25.98 -13.02 -25.81
C GLY A 267 -25.11 -13.70 -24.76
N VAL A 268 -25.44 -13.55 -23.49
CA VAL A 268 -24.75 -14.22 -22.36
C VAL A 268 -24.84 -15.74 -22.49
N LYS A 269 -26.05 -16.28 -22.70
CA LYS A 269 -26.30 -17.70 -22.89
C LYS A 269 -25.53 -18.26 -24.07
N SER A 270 -25.51 -17.55 -25.21
CA SER A 270 -24.74 -17.95 -26.39
C SER A 270 -23.24 -18.07 -26.11
N ARG A 271 -22.68 -17.17 -25.32
CA ARG A 271 -21.25 -17.25 -24.92
C ARG A 271 -20.97 -18.41 -24.00
N ILE A 272 -21.83 -18.66 -23.03
CA ILE A 272 -21.71 -19.83 -22.14
C ILE A 272 -21.78 -21.13 -22.95
N GLN A 273 -22.73 -21.25 -23.90
CA GLN A 273 -22.82 -22.39 -24.77
C GLN A 273 -21.54 -22.62 -25.59
N LYS A 274 -20.89 -21.55 -26.06
CA LYS A 274 -19.60 -21.70 -26.77
C LYS A 274 -18.46 -22.12 -25.86
N ILE A 275 -18.42 -21.65 -24.63
CA ILE A 275 -17.46 -22.09 -23.61
C ILE A 275 -17.59 -23.61 -23.41
N GLU A 276 -18.83 -24.12 -23.29
CA GLU A 276 -19.13 -25.54 -23.16
C GLU A 276 -18.79 -26.33 -24.43
N GLU A 277 -19.21 -25.85 -25.60
CA GLU A 277 -18.96 -26.45 -26.91
C GLU A 277 -17.46 -26.65 -27.16
N TYR A 278 -16.66 -25.62 -26.91
CA TYR A 278 -15.20 -25.67 -27.10
C TYR A 278 -14.44 -26.23 -25.90
N LYS A 279 -15.15 -26.67 -24.86
CA LYS A 279 -14.56 -27.21 -23.62
C LYS A 279 -13.47 -26.30 -23.04
N ILE A 280 -13.72 -25.02 -23.06
CA ILE A 280 -12.78 -24.02 -22.44
C ILE A 280 -12.87 -24.22 -20.93
N PRO A 281 -11.73 -24.41 -20.22
CA PRO A 281 -11.73 -24.74 -18.80
C PRO A 281 -11.99 -23.51 -17.95
N ILE A 282 -13.15 -22.89 -18.12
CA ILE A 282 -13.62 -21.74 -17.34
C ILE A 282 -14.50 -22.25 -16.21
N GLU A 283 -14.26 -21.76 -15.02
CA GLU A 283 -14.95 -22.17 -13.79
C GLU A 283 -16.08 -21.21 -13.46
N ASP A 284 -15.96 -19.95 -13.87
CA ASP A 284 -16.94 -18.91 -13.57
C ASP A 284 -17.06 -17.90 -14.71
N VAL A 285 -18.17 -17.15 -14.71
CA VAL A 285 -18.46 -16.09 -15.67
C VAL A 285 -18.77 -14.81 -14.91
N TRP A 286 -17.94 -13.79 -15.14
CA TRP A 286 -18.12 -12.47 -14.55
C TRP A 286 -18.89 -11.57 -15.50
N MET A 287 -20.13 -11.20 -15.15
CA MET A 287 -20.91 -10.20 -15.86
C MET A 287 -20.55 -8.81 -15.36
N ASP A 288 -20.18 -7.92 -16.27
CA ASP A 288 -19.97 -6.52 -15.99
C ASP A 288 -21.32 -5.75 -15.90
N ALA A 289 -21.29 -4.43 -15.82
CA ALA A 289 -22.46 -3.55 -15.72
C ALA A 289 -23.51 -3.78 -16.81
N GLY A 290 -24.75 -3.32 -16.57
CA GLY A 290 -25.85 -3.37 -17.55
C GLY A 290 -26.81 -4.55 -17.39
N TRP A 291 -26.55 -5.47 -16.42
CA TRP A 291 -27.52 -6.52 -16.07
C TRP A 291 -28.60 -6.02 -15.10
N TYR A 292 -28.41 -4.84 -14.53
CA TYR A 292 -29.30 -4.18 -13.58
C TYR A 292 -29.84 -2.86 -14.16
N GLY A 293 -30.90 -2.34 -13.54
CA GLY A 293 -31.49 -1.07 -13.87
C GLY A 293 -32.93 -1.22 -14.34
N ARG A 294 -33.58 -0.12 -14.68
CA ARG A 294 -34.97 -0.06 -15.07
C ARG A 294 -35.15 0.67 -16.39
N GLY A 295 -35.75 -0.02 -17.37
CA GLY A 295 -36.10 0.56 -18.64
C GLY A 295 -34.88 1.05 -19.42
N ASN A 296 -34.99 2.19 -20.09
CA ASN A 296 -33.96 2.73 -20.99
C ASN A 296 -32.91 3.61 -20.31
N LEU A 297 -32.74 3.48 -18.99
CA LEU A 297 -31.72 4.24 -18.27
C LEU A 297 -30.33 3.64 -18.52
N GLU A 298 -29.35 4.49 -18.64
CA GLU A 298 -27.95 4.07 -18.71
C GLU A 298 -27.52 3.34 -17.44
N TRP A 299 -26.67 2.34 -17.56
CA TRP A 299 -26.19 1.55 -16.43
C TRP A 299 -25.61 2.41 -15.28
N SER A 300 -24.97 3.53 -15.62
CA SER A 300 -24.38 4.47 -14.65
C SER A 300 -25.44 5.21 -13.83
N GLU A 301 -26.65 5.43 -14.38
CA GLU A 301 -27.76 6.08 -13.70
C GLU A 301 -28.45 5.14 -12.73
N CYS A 302 -28.32 3.84 -12.93
CA CYS A 302 -28.89 2.77 -12.10
C CYS A 302 -27.89 2.12 -11.15
N GLY A 303 -26.67 2.66 -11.03
CA GLY A 303 -25.65 2.18 -10.12
C GLY A 303 -26.16 2.15 -8.68
N GLY A 304 -26.17 0.95 -8.05
CA GLY A 304 -26.69 0.73 -6.69
C GLY A 304 -28.12 0.19 -6.62
N ASP A 305 -28.87 0.15 -7.72
CA ASP A 305 -30.21 -0.46 -7.75
C ASP A 305 -30.14 -1.99 -7.56
N TRP A 306 -29.18 -2.64 -8.20
CA TRP A 306 -28.93 -4.10 -8.13
C TRP A 306 -30.18 -4.96 -8.40
N ILE A 307 -31.17 -4.40 -9.11
CA ILE A 307 -32.35 -5.12 -9.58
C ILE A 307 -32.09 -5.60 -11.00
N PRO A 308 -32.17 -6.90 -11.27
CA PRO A 308 -31.99 -7.39 -12.63
C PRO A 308 -32.94 -6.70 -13.62
N ASN A 309 -32.41 -6.24 -14.75
CA ASN A 309 -33.24 -5.68 -15.82
C ASN A 309 -34.09 -6.82 -16.42
N ALA A 310 -35.40 -6.60 -16.51
CA ALA A 310 -36.35 -7.59 -17.02
C ALA A 310 -36.54 -7.50 -18.54
N GLU A 311 -35.98 -6.48 -19.20
CA GLU A 311 -35.99 -6.29 -20.64
C GLU A 311 -34.68 -6.77 -21.28
#